data_02e530f50a5b43beafc1860be1d3bced
#
_entry.id   02e530f50a5b43beafc1860be1d3bced
#
_cell.length_a   1.000
_cell.length_b   1.000
_cell.length_c   1.000
_cell.angle_alpha   90.00
_cell.angle_beta   90.00
_cell.angle_gamma   90.00
#
_symmetry.space_group_name_H-M   'P 1'
#
loop_
_entity.id
_entity.type
_entity.pdbx_description
1 polymer ?
#
loop_
_entity_poly.entity_id
_entity_poly.type
_entity_poly.pdbx_seq_one_letter_code
_entity_poly.pdbx_strand_id
1 'polypeptide(L)'
;MRTIFILATLLTITLTSDFFAQDKDFVSTREMDRINWMEFKAIVPSKTNTVLLPTGTLEPQGVINNGADNTAPFAMAKTIARRTNALIAPTLSYGITGSMEAYPGAFQITEAAYRPFIKQILEGLVKNGFRNIIIINGHGGGQTAVLQSVAAEVAIERKVRTLVINWWSFASDETKEVFGEDGGHAGWRPAPVNGQV
;
A
#
# COMPACT_ATOMS: atom_id res chain seq x y z
N MET A 1 50.08 26.88 -53.90
CA MET A 1 49.73 25.79 -52.91
C MET A 1 49.10 26.42 -51.73
N ARG A 2 47.76 26.26 -51.59
CA ARG A 2 47.01 26.77 -50.45
C ARG A 2 46.61 25.56 -49.56
N THR A 3 47.18 25.46 -48.38
CA THR A 3 46.90 24.39 -47.40
C THR A 3 45.66 24.77 -46.64
N ILE A 4 44.59 23.99 -46.79
CA ILE A 4 43.33 24.16 -46.03
C ILE A 4 43.45 23.34 -44.77
N PHE A 5 43.46 24.01 -43.60
CA PHE A 5 43.31 23.38 -42.30
C PHE A 5 41.84 23.12 -42.02
N ILE A 6 41.46 21.85 -41.97
CA ILE A 6 40.10 21.45 -41.53
C ILE A 6 40.19 21.28 -40.01
N LEU A 7 39.55 22.19 -39.28
CA LEU A 7 39.39 22.13 -37.82
C LEU A 7 38.21 21.23 -37.54
N ALA A 8 38.49 19.99 -37.13
CA ALA A 8 37.44 19.07 -36.68
C ALA A 8 37.10 19.37 -35.21
N THR A 9 35.95 20.04 -35.05
CA THR A 9 35.36 20.30 -33.70
C THR A 9 34.70 19.00 -33.23
N LEU A 10 35.30 18.30 -32.33
CA LEU A 10 34.68 17.16 -31.63
C LEU A 10 33.65 17.71 -30.66
N LEU A 11 32.37 17.62 -31.01
CA LEU A 11 31.25 17.91 -30.14
C LEU A 11 31.06 16.68 -29.21
N THR A 12 31.67 16.71 -28.02
CA THR A 12 31.40 15.74 -26.97
C THR A 12 30.04 16.05 -26.38
N ILE A 13 29.03 15.31 -26.85
CA ILE A 13 27.70 15.26 -26.18
C ILE A 13 27.92 14.47 -24.89
N THR A 14 28.12 15.17 -23.79
CA THR A 14 27.96 14.59 -22.46
C THR A 14 26.46 14.33 -22.27
N LEU A 15 26.07 13.09 -22.53
CA LEU A 15 24.81 12.55 -22.01
C LEU A 15 24.93 12.59 -20.49
N THR A 16 24.50 13.68 -19.88
CA THR A 16 24.13 13.68 -18.46
C THR A 16 22.90 12.79 -18.38
N SER A 17 23.15 11.48 -18.19
CA SER A 17 22.16 10.63 -17.58
C SER A 17 21.91 11.22 -16.20
N ASP A 18 20.91 12.11 -16.10
CA ASP A 18 20.19 12.33 -14.86
C ASP A 18 19.51 10.98 -14.52
N PHE A 19 20.36 10.00 -14.19
CA PHE A 19 19.97 8.99 -13.26
C PHE A 19 19.43 9.78 -12.08
N PHE A 20 18.11 9.74 -11.89
CA PHE A 20 17.53 10.00 -10.59
C PHE A 20 18.40 9.22 -9.62
N ALA A 21 19.32 9.89 -8.96
CA ALA A 21 20.03 9.35 -7.84
C ALA A 21 18.93 9.07 -6.82
N GLN A 22 18.42 7.85 -6.88
CA GLN A 22 17.61 7.30 -5.82
C GLN A 22 18.54 7.40 -4.62
N ASP A 23 18.27 8.39 -3.78
CA ASP A 23 19.07 8.70 -2.59
C ASP A 23 19.24 7.36 -1.89
N LYS A 24 20.48 6.83 -1.87
CA LYS A 24 20.78 5.47 -1.43
C LYS A 24 20.03 5.27 -0.14
N ASP A 25 19.08 4.34 -0.16
CA ASP A 25 18.10 4.12 0.87
C ASP A 25 18.70 4.31 2.25
N PHE A 26 18.27 5.36 2.93
CA PHE A 26 18.70 5.68 4.29
C PHE A 26 18.27 4.60 5.31
N VAL A 27 17.52 3.60 4.84
CA VAL A 27 17.15 2.38 5.56
C VAL A 27 17.18 1.17 4.62
N SER A 28 17.47 0.01 5.18
CA SER A 28 17.55 -1.26 4.43
C SER A 28 16.20 -1.73 3.86
N THR A 29 15.08 -1.24 4.41
CA THR A 29 13.73 -1.61 4.02
C THR A 29 12.75 -0.46 4.27
N ARG A 30 11.60 -0.50 3.61
CA ARG A 30 10.46 0.41 3.86
C ARG A 30 9.46 -0.15 4.87
N GLU A 31 9.60 -1.40 5.29
CA GLU A 31 8.71 -2.08 6.23
C GLU A 31 9.08 -1.66 7.67
N MET A 32 8.15 -1.01 8.37
CA MET A 32 8.41 -0.41 9.70
C MET A 32 8.77 -1.44 10.77
N ASP A 33 8.28 -2.66 10.66
CA ASP A 33 8.57 -3.77 11.57
C ASP A 33 9.96 -4.40 11.36
N ARG A 34 10.67 -3.97 10.31
CA ARG A 34 12.02 -4.45 9.98
C ARG A 34 13.12 -3.41 10.17
N ILE A 35 12.77 -2.22 10.62
CA ILE A 35 13.72 -1.17 11.01
C ILE A 35 13.72 -1.02 12.53
N ASN A 36 14.88 -0.66 13.09
CA ASN A 36 14.98 -0.40 14.52
C ASN A 36 14.57 1.04 14.87
N TRP A 37 14.43 1.32 16.16
CA TRP A 37 13.95 2.63 16.62
C TRP A 37 14.89 3.80 16.26
N MET A 38 16.20 3.57 16.16
CA MET A 38 17.17 4.60 15.78
C MET A 38 17.05 4.95 14.30
N GLU A 39 16.93 3.94 13.43
CA GLU A 39 16.64 4.12 12.00
C GLU A 39 15.32 4.85 11.83
N PHE A 40 14.25 4.41 12.53
CA PHE A 40 12.95 5.08 12.49
C PHE A 40 13.06 6.55 12.87
N LYS A 41 13.72 6.88 14.00
CA LYS A 41 13.94 8.27 14.45
C LYS A 41 14.73 9.10 13.45
N ALA A 42 15.68 8.51 12.75
CA ALA A 42 16.50 9.22 11.76
C ALA A 42 15.72 9.60 10.49
N ILE A 43 14.59 8.92 10.22
CA ILE A 43 13.84 9.08 8.96
C ILE A 43 12.47 9.75 9.16
N VAL A 44 11.80 9.52 10.28
CA VAL A 44 10.47 10.09 10.55
C VAL A 44 10.58 11.22 11.57
N PRO A 45 10.04 12.42 11.32
CA PRO A 45 9.40 12.87 10.09
C PRO A 45 10.35 13.53 9.08
N SER A 46 11.65 13.58 9.35
CA SER A 46 12.62 14.42 8.64
C SER A 46 12.79 14.06 7.16
N LYS A 47 12.76 12.78 6.84
CA LYS A 47 12.92 12.25 5.48
C LYS A 47 11.61 11.75 4.88
N THR A 48 10.71 11.23 5.72
CA THR A 48 9.35 10.86 5.31
C THR A 48 8.35 11.14 6.43
N ASN A 49 7.16 11.58 6.03
CA ASN A 49 6.00 11.74 6.91
C ASN A 49 4.76 11.05 6.32
N THR A 50 4.97 10.15 5.35
CA THR A 50 3.93 9.39 4.67
C THR A 50 4.06 7.91 5.03
N VAL A 51 2.94 7.30 5.38
CA VAL A 51 2.84 5.87 5.70
C VAL A 51 1.70 5.22 4.93
N LEU A 52 1.96 4.02 4.45
CA LEU A 52 0.98 3.10 3.87
C LEU A 52 0.59 2.10 4.95
N LEU A 53 -0.70 1.97 5.23
CA LEU A 53 -1.25 1.02 6.19
C LEU A 53 -2.09 -0.02 5.44
N PRO A 54 -1.54 -1.20 5.13
CA PRO A 54 -2.32 -2.29 4.57
C PRO A 54 -3.28 -2.84 5.62
N THR A 55 -4.55 -3.06 5.24
CA THR A 55 -5.56 -3.68 6.10
C THR A 55 -6.32 -4.74 5.35
N GLY A 56 -6.69 -5.82 6.02
CA GLY A 56 -7.49 -6.89 5.45
C GLY A 56 -8.21 -7.65 6.55
N THR A 57 -8.53 -8.90 6.25
CA THR A 57 -9.10 -9.87 7.22
C THR A 57 -8.72 -11.28 6.83
N LEU A 58 -9.09 -12.25 7.66
CA LEU A 58 -9.07 -13.67 7.34
C LEU A 58 -10.49 -14.16 7.16
N GLU A 59 -10.83 -14.53 5.94
CA GLU A 59 -12.14 -15.04 5.61
C GLU A 59 -12.09 -15.98 4.40
N PRO A 60 -13.11 -16.81 4.17
CA PRO A 60 -13.20 -17.63 2.98
C PRO A 60 -13.23 -16.79 1.70
N GLN A 61 -12.36 -17.13 0.76
CA GLN A 61 -12.20 -16.48 -0.54
C GLN A 61 -12.37 -17.49 -1.70
N GLY A 62 -13.41 -18.34 -1.62
CA GLY A 62 -13.65 -19.36 -2.61
C GLY A 62 -12.52 -20.38 -2.66
N VAL A 63 -11.87 -20.53 -3.82
CA VAL A 63 -10.78 -21.51 -4.04
C VAL A 63 -9.38 -20.94 -3.79
N ILE A 64 -9.26 -19.66 -3.51
CA ILE A 64 -8.00 -19.02 -3.17
C ILE A 64 -7.76 -19.00 -1.66
N ASN A 65 -6.62 -18.51 -1.21
CA ASN A 65 -6.27 -18.50 0.20
C ASN A 65 -7.12 -17.49 1.01
N ASN A 66 -7.43 -17.84 2.27
CA ASN A 66 -8.22 -17.00 3.17
C ASN A 66 -7.56 -15.66 3.52
N GLY A 67 -6.29 -15.49 3.22
CA GLY A 67 -5.53 -14.27 3.46
C GLY A 67 -5.41 -13.37 2.22
N ALA A 68 -6.19 -13.57 1.17
CA ALA A 68 -6.12 -12.75 -0.05
C ALA A 68 -6.31 -11.27 0.25
N ASP A 69 -7.24 -10.93 1.14
CA ASP A 69 -7.50 -9.57 1.61
C ASP A 69 -6.31 -8.90 2.29
N ASN A 70 -5.39 -9.68 2.85
CA ASN A 70 -4.14 -9.19 3.44
C ASN A 70 -3.02 -9.10 2.40
N THR A 71 -2.96 -10.08 1.51
CA THR A 71 -1.86 -10.24 0.54
C THR A 71 -1.87 -9.13 -0.51
N ALA A 72 -3.03 -8.79 -1.07
CA ALA A 72 -3.14 -7.80 -2.13
C ALA A 72 -2.75 -6.37 -1.65
N PRO A 73 -3.31 -5.83 -0.55
CA PRO A 73 -2.92 -4.52 -0.03
C PRO A 73 -1.44 -4.43 0.33
N PHE A 74 -0.87 -5.48 0.90
CA PHE A 74 0.54 -5.51 1.24
C PHE A 74 1.44 -5.50 0.00
N ALA A 75 1.11 -6.28 -1.03
CA ALA A 75 1.84 -6.28 -2.29
C ALA A 75 1.80 -4.91 -2.98
N MET A 76 0.62 -4.27 -2.97
CA MET A 76 0.45 -2.90 -3.46
C MET A 76 1.30 -1.90 -2.66
N ALA A 77 1.25 -1.96 -1.32
CA ALA A 77 2.05 -1.10 -0.46
C ALA A 77 3.54 -1.23 -0.77
N LYS A 78 4.05 -2.45 -0.95
CA LYS A 78 5.45 -2.69 -1.34
C LYS A 78 5.80 -2.07 -2.69
N THR A 79 4.91 -2.14 -3.65
CA THR A 79 5.11 -1.55 -4.99
C THR A 79 5.11 -0.03 -4.94
N ILE A 80 4.16 0.56 -4.21
CA ILE A 80 4.05 2.01 -4.04
C ILE A 80 5.26 2.55 -3.27
N ALA A 81 5.66 1.90 -2.17
CA ALA A 81 6.77 2.34 -1.34
C ALA A 81 8.12 2.38 -2.09
N ARG A 82 8.33 1.47 -3.06
CA ARG A 82 9.52 1.50 -3.95
C ARG A 82 9.56 2.71 -4.88
N ARG A 83 8.38 3.28 -5.18
CA ARG A 83 8.23 4.40 -6.14
C ARG A 83 7.99 5.74 -5.43
N THR A 84 7.89 5.71 -4.13
CA THR A 84 7.60 6.88 -3.29
C THR A 84 8.52 6.89 -2.07
N ASN A 85 8.43 7.96 -1.28
CA ASN A 85 9.17 8.04 -0.02
C ASN A 85 8.34 7.57 1.20
N ALA A 86 7.35 6.70 1.00
CA ALA A 86 6.49 6.21 2.07
C ALA A 86 7.12 5.01 2.82
N LEU A 87 6.82 4.90 4.12
CA LEU A 87 7.02 3.67 4.88
C LEU A 87 5.76 2.80 4.83
N ILE A 88 5.91 1.52 5.13
CA ILE A 88 4.82 0.55 5.21
C ILE A 88 4.65 0.17 6.67
N ALA A 89 3.49 0.45 7.24
CA ALA A 89 3.13 -0.04 8.57
C ALA A 89 2.83 -1.55 8.52
N PRO A 90 2.96 -2.28 9.65
CA PRO A 90 2.57 -3.68 9.73
C PRO A 90 1.13 -3.88 9.26
N THR A 91 0.90 -4.93 8.47
CA THR A 91 -0.44 -5.24 7.95
C THR A 91 -1.40 -5.59 9.10
N LEU A 92 -2.58 -5.00 9.09
CA LEU A 92 -3.65 -5.36 10.01
C LEU A 92 -4.45 -6.51 9.39
N SER A 93 -4.16 -7.73 9.85
CA SER A 93 -4.60 -8.97 9.22
C SER A 93 -5.92 -9.53 9.76
N TYR A 94 -6.50 -8.89 10.76
CA TYR A 94 -7.79 -9.28 11.34
C TYR A 94 -8.74 -8.09 11.31
N GLY A 95 -10.00 -8.35 10.93
CA GLY A 95 -10.99 -7.31 10.72
C GLY A 95 -12.42 -7.81 10.87
N ILE A 96 -13.36 -7.07 10.29
CA ILE A 96 -14.79 -7.34 10.38
C ILE A 96 -15.18 -8.21 9.18
N THR A 97 -15.30 -9.52 9.36
CA THR A 97 -15.67 -10.47 8.29
C THR A 97 -17.15 -10.41 7.89
N GLY A 98 -18.00 -9.86 8.77
CA GLY A 98 -19.43 -9.72 8.49
C GLY A 98 -20.13 -11.07 8.24
N SER A 99 -20.81 -11.20 7.11
CA SER A 99 -21.58 -12.42 6.77
C SER A 99 -20.71 -13.67 6.61
N MET A 100 -19.40 -13.53 6.45
CA MET A 100 -18.49 -14.67 6.31
C MET A 100 -18.12 -15.32 7.65
N GLU A 101 -18.50 -14.73 8.79
CA GLU A 101 -18.20 -15.23 10.14
C GLU A 101 -18.61 -16.70 10.35
N ALA A 102 -19.71 -17.13 9.72
CA ALA A 102 -20.24 -18.48 9.86
C ALA A 102 -19.39 -19.58 9.19
N TYR A 103 -18.43 -19.21 8.36
CA TYR A 103 -17.63 -20.17 7.59
C TYR A 103 -16.33 -20.54 8.29
N PRO A 104 -15.85 -21.79 8.13
CA PRO A 104 -14.54 -22.21 8.65
C PRO A 104 -13.40 -21.33 8.09
N GLY A 105 -12.50 -20.94 8.97
CA GLY A 105 -11.35 -20.08 8.59
C GLY A 105 -11.63 -18.59 8.62
N ALA A 106 -12.85 -18.16 8.91
CA ALA A 106 -13.18 -16.77 9.19
C ALA A 106 -12.81 -16.39 10.63
N PHE A 107 -12.29 -15.18 10.82
CA PHE A 107 -11.97 -14.61 12.14
C PHE A 107 -12.62 -13.26 12.29
N GLN A 108 -13.80 -13.25 12.87
CA GLN A 108 -14.59 -12.04 13.09
C GLN A 108 -14.02 -11.20 14.23
N ILE A 109 -13.75 -9.94 13.93
CA ILE A 109 -13.57 -8.89 14.94
C ILE A 109 -14.83 -8.00 14.93
N THR A 110 -15.42 -7.79 16.09
CA THR A 110 -16.60 -6.91 16.18
C THR A 110 -16.22 -5.46 15.88
N GLU A 111 -17.19 -4.68 15.39
CA GLU A 111 -16.99 -3.24 15.18
C GLU A 111 -16.57 -2.54 16.49
N ALA A 112 -17.19 -2.92 17.61
CA ALA A 112 -16.89 -2.37 18.93
C ALA A 112 -15.42 -2.55 19.34
N ALA A 113 -14.77 -3.62 18.90
CA ALA A 113 -13.35 -3.86 19.13
C ALA A 113 -12.47 -3.22 18.05
N TYR A 114 -12.88 -3.32 16.78
CA TYR A 114 -12.08 -2.87 15.64
C TYR A 114 -11.96 -1.33 15.58
N ARG A 115 -13.05 -0.60 15.83
CA ARG A 115 -13.06 0.87 15.77
C ARG A 115 -12.03 1.53 16.71
N PRO A 116 -12.02 1.27 18.02
CA PRO A 116 -11.04 1.85 18.92
C PRO A 116 -9.62 1.38 18.61
N PHE A 117 -9.44 0.14 18.17
CA PHE A 117 -8.14 -0.40 17.77
C PHE A 117 -7.56 0.38 16.58
N ILE A 118 -8.33 0.57 15.50
CA ILE A 118 -7.91 1.37 14.34
C ILE A 118 -7.61 2.81 14.74
N LYS A 119 -8.48 3.43 15.56
CA LYS A 119 -8.23 4.80 16.03
C LYS A 119 -6.88 4.91 16.73
N GLN A 120 -6.56 4.00 17.64
CA GLN A 120 -5.29 3.99 18.37
C GLN A 120 -4.08 3.79 17.44
N ILE A 121 -4.20 2.94 16.41
CA ILE A 121 -3.15 2.78 15.40
C ILE A 121 -2.90 4.09 14.64
N LEU A 122 -3.95 4.72 14.13
CA LEU A 122 -3.83 5.98 13.39
C LEU A 122 -3.26 7.10 14.27
N GLU A 123 -3.72 7.24 15.51
CA GLU A 123 -3.17 8.19 16.48
C GLU A 123 -1.71 7.89 16.82
N GLY A 124 -1.35 6.62 16.93
CA GLY A 124 0.03 6.18 17.12
C GLY A 124 0.94 6.60 15.95
N LEU A 125 0.47 6.45 14.72
CA LEU A 125 1.19 6.93 13.53
C LEU A 125 1.37 8.45 13.56
N VAL A 126 0.32 9.20 13.89
CA VAL A 126 0.39 10.66 14.02
C VAL A 126 1.38 11.08 15.11
N LYS A 127 1.32 10.44 16.28
CA LYS A 127 2.24 10.69 17.42
C LYS A 127 3.70 10.49 17.04
N ASN A 128 3.96 9.50 16.17
CA ASN A 128 5.30 9.19 15.69
C ASN A 128 5.77 10.09 14.53
N GLY A 129 4.95 11.05 14.07
CA GLY A 129 5.40 12.08 13.12
C GLY A 129 4.82 11.96 11.72
N PHE A 130 4.00 10.94 11.44
CA PHE A 130 3.32 10.85 10.14
C PHE A 130 2.24 11.92 10.00
N ARG A 131 2.12 12.46 8.79
CA ARG A 131 1.13 13.49 8.44
C ARG A 131 0.26 13.11 7.24
N ASN A 132 0.69 12.08 6.52
CA ASN A 132 -0.06 11.50 5.41
C ASN A 132 -0.20 10.00 5.68
N ILE A 133 -1.42 9.54 5.93
CA ILE A 133 -1.73 8.14 6.24
C ILE A 133 -2.63 7.62 5.13
N ILE A 134 -2.12 6.66 4.37
CA ILE A 134 -2.85 6.03 3.27
C ILE A 134 -3.18 4.60 3.69
N ILE A 135 -4.45 4.33 3.91
CA ILE A 135 -4.96 3.00 4.25
C ILE A 135 -5.29 2.29 2.94
N ILE A 136 -4.60 1.19 2.68
CA ILE A 136 -4.89 0.32 1.53
C ILE A 136 -5.74 -0.83 2.06
N ASN A 137 -7.04 -0.74 1.84
CA ASN A 137 -8.00 -1.67 2.38
C ASN A 137 -8.23 -2.84 1.41
N GLY A 138 -8.16 -4.07 1.93
CA GLY A 138 -8.38 -5.30 1.20
C GLY A 138 -9.77 -5.91 1.41
N HIS A 139 -10.54 -5.41 2.39
CA HIS A 139 -11.83 -6.00 2.75
C HIS A 139 -12.97 -5.00 2.74
N GLY A 140 -14.13 -5.44 2.23
CA GLY A 140 -15.32 -4.61 2.05
C GLY A 140 -16.22 -4.46 3.29
N GLY A 141 -17.48 -4.23 3.03
CA GLY A 141 -18.54 -4.25 4.04
C GLY A 141 -18.37 -3.27 5.19
N GLY A 142 -18.69 -3.72 6.40
CA GLY A 142 -18.61 -2.94 7.63
C GLY A 142 -17.21 -2.43 7.94
N GLN A 143 -16.17 -3.17 7.56
CA GLN A 143 -14.78 -2.73 7.75
C GLN A 143 -14.47 -1.44 7.00
N THR A 144 -14.88 -1.34 5.75
CA THR A 144 -14.70 -0.12 4.94
C THR A 144 -15.34 1.09 5.61
N ALA A 145 -16.59 0.96 6.09
CA ALA A 145 -17.30 2.05 6.75
C ALA A 145 -16.58 2.54 8.02
N VAL A 146 -16.10 1.60 8.84
CA VAL A 146 -15.33 1.91 10.05
C VAL A 146 -14.01 2.60 9.70
N LEU A 147 -13.25 2.08 8.73
CA LEU A 147 -11.98 2.68 8.31
C LEU A 147 -12.17 4.12 7.82
N GLN A 148 -13.16 4.36 6.97
CA GLN A 148 -13.46 5.69 6.44
C GLN A 148 -13.86 6.67 7.56
N SER A 149 -14.75 6.23 8.46
CA SER A 149 -15.21 7.05 9.58
C SER A 149 -14.07 7.41 10.53
N VAL A 150 -13.26 6.43 10.95
CA VAL A 150 -12.15 6.65 11.88
C VAL A 150 -11.04 7.48 11.24
N ALA A 151 -10.74 7.23 9.97
CA ALA A 151 -9.74 8.01 9.24
C ALA A 151 -10.14 9.48 9.14
N ALA A 152 -11.42 9.78 8.86
CA ALA A 152 -11.94 11.15 8.82
C ALA A 152 -11.90 11.81 10.22
N GLU A 153 -12.28 11.09 11.27
CA GLU A 153 -12.23 11.56 12.65
C GLU A 153 -10.79 11.98 13.03
N VAL A 154 -9.81 11.09 12.81
CA VAL A 154 -8.40 11.36 13.13
C VAL A 154 -7.84 12.50 12.26
N ALA A 155 -8.23 12.57 10.98
CA ALA A 155 -7.79 13.67 10.10
C ALA A 155 -8.19 15.05 10.66
N ILE A 156 -9.43 15.16 11.13
CA ILE A 156 -9.97 16.41 11.70
C ILE A 156 -9.31 16.70 13.06
N GLU A 157 -9.33 15.73 13.98
CA GLU A 157 -8.84 15.91 15.35
C GLU A 157 -7.34 16.21 15.40
N ARG A 158 -6.55 15.55 14.54
CA ARG A 158 -5.08 15.63 14.56
C ARG A 158 -4.50 16.52 13.46
N LYS A 159 -5.34 17.11 12.59
CA LYS A 159 -4.94 17.97 11.46
C LYS A 159 -3.92 17.29 10.55
N VAL A 160 -4.20 16.05 10.17
CA VAL A 160 -3.39 15.24 9.26
C VAL A 160 -4.21 14.87 8.02
N ARG A 161 -3.55 14.33 7.00
CA ARG A 161 -4.22 13.82 5.80
C ARG A 161 -4.37 12.31 5.92
N THR A 162 -5.58 11.84 5.67
CA THR A 162 -5.90 10.41 5.61
C THR A 162 -6.56 10.11 4.27
N LEU A 163 -6.30 8.92 3.73
CA LEU A 163 -6.95 8.40 2.53
C LEU A 163 -7.23 6.92 2.74
N VAL A 164 -8.44 6.48 2.47
CA VAL A 164 -8.82 5.05 2.46
C VAL A 164 -9.05 4.65 1.01
N ILE A 165 -8.27 3.69 0.53
CA ILE A 165 -8.36 3.13 -0.81
C ILE A 165 -8.88 1.71 -0.70
N ASN A 166 -10.06 1.46 -1.24
CA ASN A 166 -10.56 0.11 -1.48
C ASN A 166 -9.97 -0.36 -2.81
N TRP A 167 -8.93 -1.17 -2.76
CA TRP A 167 -8.11 -1.44 -3.94
C TRP A 167 -8.90 -2.02 -5.11
N TRP A 168 -9.86 -2.90 -4.84
CA TRP A 168 -10.67 -3.55 -5.89
C TRP A 168 -11.57 -2.55 -6.65
N SER A 169 -12.05 -1.50 -5.98
CA SER A 169 -12.81 -0.44 -6.65
C SER A 169 -11.91 0.55 -7.36
N PHE A 170 -10.75 0.85 -6.76
CA PHE A 170 -9.80 1.80 -7.31
C PHE A 170 -9.10 1.26 -8.56
N ALA A 171 -8.80 -0.03 -8.59
CA ALA A 171 -8.10 -0.71 -9.68
C ALA A 171 -9.04 -1.57 -10.54
N SER A 172 -10.34 -1.28 -10.59
CA SER A 172 -11.31 -2.12 -11.31
C SER A 172 -11.07 -2.13 -12.82
N ASP A 173 -10.67 -1.00 -13.39
CA ASP A 173 -10.42 -0.90 -14.83
C ASP A 173 -9.15 -1.65 -15.23
N GLU A 174 -8.07 -1.53 -14.45
CA GLU A 174 -6.85 -2.31 -14.63
C GLU A 174 -7.11 -3.80 -14.45
N THR A 175 -7.98 -4.16 -13.51
CA THR A 175 -8.38 -5.55 -13.29
C THR A 175 -9.12 -6.10 -14.52
N LYS A 176 -10.04 -5.35 -15.11
CA LYS A 176 -10.72 -5.73 -16.35
C LYS A 176 -9.76 -5.84 -17.53
N GLU A 177 -8.82 -4.90 -17.66
CA GLU A 177 -7.81 -4.92 -18.73
C GLU A 177 -6.95 -6.18 -18.67
N VAL A 178 -6.46 -6.54 -17.46
CA VAL A 178 -5.57 -7.69 -17.29
C VAL A 178 -6.30 -9.02 -17.38
N PHE A 179 -7.52 -9.09 -16.86
CA PHE A 179 -8.23 -10.35 -16.67
C PHE A 179 -9.51 -10.50 -17.51
N GLY A 180 -9.89 -9.49 -18.26
CA GLY A 180 -11.08 -9.49 -19.11
C GLY A 180 -12.39 -9.16 -18.37
N GLU A 181 -12.41 -9.26 -17.06
CA GLU A 181 -13.57 -8.93 -16.22
C GLU A 181 -13.16 -8.50 -14.81
N ASP A 182 -14.07 -7.82 -14.13
CA ASP A 182 -13.96 -7.53 -12.71
C ASP A 182 -14.51 -8.73 -11.94
N GLY A 183 -13.65 -9.60 -11.43
CA GLY A 183 -14.02 -10.87 -10.83
C GLY A 183 -14.89 -10.81 -9.58
N GLY A 184 -15.16 -9.58 -9.05
CA GLY A 184 -15.94 -9.39 -7.83
C GLY A 184 -15.30 -9.99 -6.58
N HIS A 185 -16.05 -9.98 -5.46
CA HIS A 185 -15.62 -10.59 -4.20
C HIS A 185 -15.60 -12.12 -4.34
N ALA A 186 -14.45 -12.75 -4.01
CA ALA A 186 -14.24 -14.20 -4.15
C ALA A 186 -14.63 -14.75 -5.53
N GLY A 187 -14.55 -13.92 -6.56
CA GLY A 187 -15.01 -14.26 -7.91
C GLY A 187 -14.27 -15.46 -8.46
N TRP A 188 -15.03 -16.47 -8.91
CA TRP A 188 -14.49 -17.61 -9.61
C TRP A 188 -13.96 -17.16 -10.96
N ARG A 189 -12.71 -17.48 -11.24
CA ARG A 189 -12.19 -17.42 -12.61
C ARG A 189 -12.03 -18.83 -13.12
N PRO A 190 -12.57 -19.16 -14.29
CA PRO A 190 -12.15 -20.38 -14.97
C PRO A 190 -10.62 -20.30 -15.10
N ALA A 191 -9.95 -21.38 -14.72
CA ALA A 191 -8.54 -21.53 -15.03
C ALA A 191 -8.35 -21.26 -16.52
N PRO A 192 -7.32 -20.52 -16.95
CA PRO A 192 -7.07 -20.31 -18.36
C PRO A 192 -7.01 -21.66 -19.06
N VAL A 193 -7.80 -21.83 -20.11
CA VAL A 193 -8.05 -23.10 -20.80
C VAL A 193 -6.78 -23.72 -21.41
N ASN A 194 -5.64 -23.03 -21.31
CA ASN A 194 -4.37 -23.37 -21.98
C ASN A 194 -3.17 -23.55 -21.05
N GLY A 195 -3.37 -23.82 -19.74
CA GLY A 195 -2.24 -24.23 -18.87
C GLY A 195 -1.06 -23.25 -18.77
N GLN A 196 -1.25 -21.98 -19.10
CA GLN A 196 -0.25 -20.94 -18.87
C GLN A 196 -0.54 -20.28 -17.53
N VAL A 197 0.30 -20.59 -16.55
CA VAL A 197 0.44 -19.91 -15.27
C VAL A 197 1.46 -18.79 -15.44
#